data_87b10fd7c0fc41bec8b843ab3e0bc70f
#
_entry.id   87b10fd7c0fc41bec8b843ab3e0bc70f
#
_cell.length_a   1.000
_cell.length_b   1.000
_cell.length_c   1.000
_cell.angle_alpha   90.00
_cell.angle_beta   90.00
_cell.angle_gamma   90.00
#
_symmetry.space_group_name_H-M   'P 1'
#
loop_
_entity.id
_entity.type
_entity.pdbx_description
1 polymer ?
#
loop_
_entity_poly.entity_id
_entity_poly.type
_entity_poly.pdbx_seq_one_letter_code
_entity_poly.pdbx_strand_id
1 'polypeptide(L)'
;MAGARALWVANGMKREMFGKPIIAVVNSFTQFVPGHTHLHEIGQIVKAEIESMGCYAAEFNTIAIDDGIAMGHDGMLYSLPSRDIIADSVEYMCNAHKADAMICISNCEKITPGMIMAAI
;
A
#
# COMPACT_ATOMS: atom_id res chain seq x y z
N MET A 1 -19.45 5.31 -16.42
CA MET A 1 -19.01 4.88 -15.06
C MET A 1 -19.62 3.54 -14.58
N ALA A 2 -20.57 2.95 -15.28
CA ALA A 2 -21.21 1.68 -14.86
C ALA A 2 -20.20 0.51 -14.78
N GLY A 3 -19.28 0.40 -15.73
CA GLY A 3 -18.27 -0.65 -15.73
C GLY A 3 -17.33 -0.59 -14.53
N ALA A 4 -16.82 0.59 -14.20
CA ALA A 4 -15.95 0.78 -13.04
C ALA A 4 -16.69 0.44 -11.73
N ARG A 5 -17.96 0.85 -11.60
CA ARG A 5 -18.77 0.52 -10.42
C ARG A 5 -19.01 -0.98 -10.27
N ALA A 6 -19.24 -1.69 -11.39
CA ALA A 6 -19.40 -3.14 -11.36
C ALA A 6 -18.13 -3.83 -10.86
N LEU A 7 -16.95 -3.37 -11.29
CA LEU A 7 -15.67 -3.91 -10.83
C LEU A 7 -15.42 -3.60 -9.35
N TRP A 8 -15.74 -2.40 -8.90
CA TRP A 8 -15.65 -2.07 -7.46
C TRP A 8 -16.56 -2.96 -6.61
N VAL A 9 -17.79 -3.24 -7.09
CA VAL A 9 -18.70 -4.17 -6.39
C VAL A 9 -18.12 -5.58 -6.37
N ALA A 10 -17.50 -6.02 -7.46
CA ALA A 10 -16.81 -7.32 -7.50
C ALA A 10 -15.66 -7.41 -6.50
N ASN A 11 -15.01 -6.27 -6.18
CA ASN A 11 -13.98 -6.17 -5.14
C ASN A 11 -14.56 -6.05 -3.72
N GLY A 12 -15.87 -6.06 -3.55
CA GLY A 12 -16.53 -5.99 -2.25
C GLY A 12 -17.09 -4.62 -1.85
N MET A 13 -16.98 -3.61 -2.73
CA MET A 13 -17.59 -2.31 -2.44
C MET A 13 -19.12 -2.43 -2.45
N LYS A 14 -19.76 -2.00 -1.37
CA LYS A 14 -21.20 -1.95 -1.28
C LYS A 14 -21.75 -0.76 -2.07
N ARG A 15 -22.98 -0.87 -2.60
CA ARG A 15 -23.58 0.18 -3.43
C ARG A 15 -23.75 1.51 -2.69
N GLU A 16 -24.01 1.48 -1.40
CA GLU A 16 -24.11 2.68 -0.56
C GLU A 16 -22.77 3.43 -0.42
N MET A 17 -21.67 2.80 -0.79
CA MET A 17 -20.34 3.42 -0.77
C MET A 17 -20.04 4.21 -2.06
N PHE A 18 -20.87 4.12 -3.09
CA PHE A 18 -20.67 4.89 -4.30
C PHE A 18 -20.68 6.39 -4.01
N GLY A 19 -19.65 7.09 -4.47
CA GLY A 19 -19.48 8.53 -4.22
C GLY A 19 -18.84 8.87 -2.88
N LYS A 20 -18.52 7.87 -2.06
CA LYS A 20 -17.72 8.06 -0.84
C LYS A 20 -16.23 8.10 -1.18
N PRO A 21 -15.40 8.73 -0.34
CA PRO A 21 -13.96 8.74 -0.55
C PRO A 21 -13.38 7.32 -0.59
N ILE A 22 -12.44 7.12 -1.51
CA ILE A 22 -11.64 5.90 -1.64
C ILE A 22 -10.29 6.17 -1.01
N ILE A 23 -9.99 5.48 0.08
CA ILE A 23 -8.72 5.60 0.79
C ILE A 23 -7.85 4.40 0.45
N ALA A 24 -6.69 4.65 -0.16
CA ALA A 24 -5.72 3.60 -0.40
C ALA A 24 -4.99 3.25 0.90
N VAL A 25 -5.01 1.98 1.26
CA VAL A 25 -4.15 1.45 2.34
C VAL A 25 -2.92 0.87 1.67
N VAL A 26 -1.83 1.63 1.69
CA VAL A 26 -0.56 1.27 1.06
C VAL A 26 0.28 0.51 2.08
N ASN A 27 0.25 -0.81 2.00
CA ASN A 27 0.98 -1.68 2.91
C ASN A 27 2.32 -2.14 2.32
N SER A 28 3.14 -2.76 3.13
CA SER A 28 4.42 -3.35 2.76
C SER A 28 4.65 -4.70 3.46
N PHE A 29 3.56 -5.45 3.65
CA PHE A 29 3.63 -6.79 4.20
C PHE A 29 4.47 -7.71 3.32
N THR A 30 5.36 -8.48 3.96
CA THR A 30 6.09 -9.57 3.34
C THR A 30 6.64 -10.51 4.41
N GLN A 31 6.79 -11.77 4.07
CA GLN A 31 7.46 -12.75 4.93
C GLN A 31 8.99 -12.71 4.82
N PHE A 32 9.53 -11.95 3.87
CA PHE A 32 10.98 -11.78 3.71
C PHE A 32 11.60 -10.78 4.69
N VAL A 33 10.79 -9.93 5.32
CA VAL A 33 11.26 -8.89 6.23
C VAL A 33 10.67 -9.13 7.61
N PRO A 34 11.49 -9.48 8.64
CA PRO A 34 10.97 -9.79 9.98
C PRO A 34 10.10 -8.67 10.58
N GLY A 35 10.49 -7.40 10.35
CA GLY A 35 9.72 -6.23 10.79
C GLY A 35 8.42 -5.99 10.01
N HIS A 36 8.14 -6.75 8.96
CA HIS A 36 6.97 -6.56 8.09
C HIS A 36 5.97 -7.72 8.13
N THR A 37 6.28 -8.83 8.79
CA THR A 37 5.41 -10.00 8.83
C THR A 37 4.05 -9.71 9.47
N HIS A 38 4.00 -8.84 10.47
CA HIS A 38 2.77 -8.44 11.16
C HIS A 38 1.97 -7.36 10.46
N LEU A 39 2.52 -6.74 9.41
CA LEU A 39 1.85 -5.63 8.73
C LEU A 39 0.59 -6.05 7.98
N HIS A 40 0.45 -7.33 7.67
CA HIS A 40 -0.80 -7.85 7.12
C HIS A 40 -1.98 -7.62 8.07
N GLU A 41 -1.81 -7.94 9.35
CA GLU A 41 -2.83 -7.73 10.38
C GLU A 41 -3.09 -6.24 10.61
N ILE A 42 -2.02 -5.43 10.65
CA ILE A 42 -2.13 -3.98 10.78
C ILE A 42 -2.95 -3.39 9.62
N GLY A 43 -2.71 -3.84 8.39
CA GLY A 43 -3.47 -3.42 7.21
C GLY A 43 -4.97 -3.69 7.37
N GLN A 44 -5.34 -4.85 7.91
CA GLN A 44 -6.75 -5.19 8.13
C GLN A 44 -7.39 -4.30 9.20
N ILE A 45 -6.67 -3.98 10.27
CA ILE A 45 -7.14 -3.06 11.33
C ILE A 45 -7.35 -1.66 10.75
N VAL A 46 -6.39 -1.14 10.00
CA VAL A 46 -6.48 0.18 9.37
C VAL A 46 -7.66 0.23 8.39
N LYS A 47 -7.82 -0.80 7.56
CA LYS A 47 -8.94 -0.91 6.62
C LYS A 47 -10.29 -0.87 7.35
N ALA A 48 -10.45 -1.65 8.39
CA ALA A 48 -11.68 -1.70 9.17
C ALA A 48 -12.00 -0.34 9.81
N GLU A 49 -10.99 0.36 10.31
CA GLU A 49 -11.16 1.68 10.92
C GLU A 49 -11.60 2.74 9.90
N ILE A 50 -11.00 2.75 8.71
CA ILE A 50 -11.40 3.64 7.62
C ILE A 50 -12.86 3.39 7.23
N GLU A 51 -13.25 2.13 7.09
CA GLU A 51 -14.61 1.74 6.72
C GLU A 51 -15.61 2.12 7.81
N SER A 52 -15.23 2.07 9.09
CA SER A 52 -16.08 2.52 10.20
C SER A 52 -16.41 4.01 10.15
N MET A 53 -15.54 4.80 9.49
CA MET A 53 -15.74 6.24 9.29
C MET A 53 -16.53 6.58 8.01
N GLY A 54 -17.06 5.59 7.32
CA GLY A 54 -17.89 5.79 6.13
C GLY A 54 -17.14 6.02 4.83
N CYS A 55 -15.83 5.74 4.78
CA CYS A 55 -15.03 5.73 3.56
C CYS A 55 -14.88 4.29 3.04
N TYR A 56 -14.51 4.15 1.77
CA TYR A 56 -14.12 2.85 1.24
C TYR A 56 -12.60 2.70 1.32
N ALA A 57 -12.11 1.60 1.87
CA ALA A 57 -10.69 1.31 1.97
C ALA A 57 -10.29 0.22 0.97
N ALA A 58 -9.26 0.49 0.16
CA ALA A 58 -8.68 -0.47 -0.76
C ALA A 58 -7.20 -0.65 -0.43
N GLU A 59 -6.83 -1.88 -0.04
CA GLU A 59 -5.46 -2.21 0.32
C GLU A 59 -4.69 -2.76 -0.88
N PHE A 60 -3.42 -2.37 -0.98
CA PHE A 60 -2.43 -3.05 -1.81
C PHE A 60 -1.06 -3.01 -1.14
N ASN A 61 -0.16 -3.91 -1.54
CA ASN A 61 1.21 -3.94 -1.05
C ASN A 61 2.19 -3.40 -2.08
N THR A 62 3.18 -2.64 -1.61
CA THR A 62 4.43 -2.44 -2.33
C THR A 62 5.44 -3.52 -1.93
N ILE A 63 6.55 -3.59 -2.66
CA ILE A 63 7.67 -4.46 -2.29
C ILE A 63 8.38 -3.94 -1.04
N ALA A 64 9.10 -4.82 -0.37
CA ALA A 64 9.99 -4.47 0.75
C ALA A 64 11.25 -5.31 0.69
N ILE A 65 12.42 -4.67 0.71
CA ILE A 65 13.73 -5.31 0.74
C ILE A 65 14.31 -5.16 2.14
N ASP A 66 14.76 -6.28 2.72
CA ASP A 66 15.43 -6.26 4.01
C ASP A 66 16.94 -6.09 3.83
N ASP A 67 17.45 -4.95 4.23
CA ASP A 67 18.88 -4.65 4.19
C ASP A 67 19.70 -5.66 5.01
N GLY A 68 19.16 -6.10 6.15
CA GLY A 68 19.83 -7.06 7.02
C GLY A 68 20.01 -8.43 6.38
N ILE A 69 19.00 -8.90 5.64
CA ILE A 69 19.09 -10.16 4.88
C ILE A 69 19.98 -10.01 3.64
N ALA A 70 19.92 -8.86 2.99
CA ALA A 70 20.71 -8.58 1.79
C ALA A 70 22.19 -8.26 2.08
N MET A 71 22.51 -7.95 3.34
CA MET A 71 23.86 -7.57 3.77
C MET A 71 24.85 -8.71 3.54
N GLY A 72 26.02 -8.37 2.99
CA GLY A 72 27.11 -9.31 2.77
C GLY A 72 27.06 -10.07 1.45
N HIS A 73 26.10 -9.80 0.58
CA HIS A 73 26.04 -10.34 -0.78
C HIS A 73 25.46 -9.30 -1.77
N ASP A 74 25.42 -9.66 -3.04
CA ASP A 74 25.02 -8.75 -4.13
C ASP A 74 23.54 -8.34 -4.08
N GLY A 75 22.70 -9.00 -3.30
CA GLY A 75 21.32 -8.58 -3.02
C GLY A 75 21.23 -7.16 -2.47
N MET A 76 22.27 -6.67 -1.81
CA MET A 76 22.32 -5.30 -1.29
C MET A 76 22.25 -4.23 -2.38
N LEU A 77 22.62 -4.56 -3.61
CA LEU A 77 22.51 -3.66 -4.77
C LEU A 77 21.04 -3.28 -5.11
N TYR A 78 20.10 -4.08 -4.66
CA TYR A 78 18.67 -3.87 -4.89
C TYR A 78 18.00 -3.01 -3.81
N SER A 79 18.66 -2.82 -2.66
CA SER A 79 18.06 -2.14 -1.51
C SER A 79 17.79 -0.67 -1.81
N LEU A 80 18.80 0.13 -2.09
CA LEU A 80 18.66 1.56 -2.33
C LEU A 80 17.76 1.88 -3.55
N PRO A 81 17.92 1.23 -4.71
CA PRO A 81 17.05 1.47 -5.87
C PRO A 81 15.58 1.10 -5.61
N SER A 82 15.30 0.22 -4.67
CA SER A 82 13.92 -0.17 -4.35
C SER A 82 13.04 0.99 -3.90
N ARG A 83 13.63 2.07 -3.36
CA ARG A 83 12.88 3.29 -3.00
C ARG A 83 12.15 3.89 -4.18
N ASP A 84 12.82 3.98 -5.33
CA ASP A 84 12.22 4.55 -6.55
C ASP A 84 11.10 3.66 -7.08
N ILE A 85 11.29 2.35 -7.06
CA ILE A 85 10.25 1.38 -7.47
C ILE A 85 9.03 1.47 -6.55
N ILE A 86 9.26 1.57 -5.24
CA ILE A 86 8.19 1.75 -4.26
C ILE A 86 7.43 3.04 -4.55
N ALA A 87 8.13 4.16 -4.70
CA ALA A 87 7.53 5.46 -4.98
C ALA A 87 6.69 5.42 -6.26
N ASP A 88 7.27 4.92 -7.36
CA ASP A 88 6.60 4.82 -8.64
C ASP A 88 5.35 3.93 -8.56
N SER A 89 5.47 2.74 -7.95
CA SER A 89 4.34 1.81 -7.86
C SER A 89 3.18 2.37 -7.04
N VAL A 90 3.46 3.05 -5.95
CA VAL A 90 2.45 3.67 -5.09
C VAL A 90 1.75 4.82 -5.82
N GLU A 91 2.51 5.69 -6.48
CA GLU A 91 1.96 6.78 -7.28
C GLU A 91 1.07 6.25 -8.41
N TYR A 92 1.54 5.23 -9.14
CA TYR A 92 0.75 4.59 -10.20
C TYR A 92 -0.57 4.04 -9.68
N MET A 93 -0.53 3.28 -8.59
CA MET A 93 -1.73 2.67 -8.03
C MET A 93 -2.76 3.71 -7.57
N CYS A 94 -2.32 4.72 -6.83
CA CYS A 94 -3.21 5.76 -6.31
C CYS A 94 -3.81 6.62 -7.44
N ASN A 95 -2.98 7.04 -8.39
CA ASN A 95 -3.43 7.90 -9.48
C ASN A 95 -4.29 7.16 -10.51
N ALA A 96 -3.91 5.93 -10.89
CA ALA A 96 -4.68 5.14 -11.85
C ALA A 96 -6.07 4.76 -11.32
N HIS A 97 -6.18 4.45 -10.04
CA HIS A 97 -7.44 4.06 -9.41
C HIS A 97 -8.20 5.24 -8.79
N LYS A 98 -7.66 6.47 -8.91
CA LYS A 98 -8.28 7.68 -8.40
C LYS A 98 -8.62 7.60 -6.92
N ALA A 99 -7.67 7.13 -6.11
CA ALA A 99 -7.77 7.22 -4.66
C ALA A 99 -7.81 8.69 -4.22
N ASP A 100 -8.67 9.01 -3.28
CA ASP A 100 -8.82 10.38 -2.75
C ASP A 100 -7.76 10.71 -1.72
N ALA A 101 -7.25 9.70 -1.01
CA ALA A 101 -6.16 9.81 -0.05
C ALA A 101 -5.48 8.45 0.11
N MET A 102 -4.33 8.44 0.78
CA MET A 102 -3.63 7.20 1.12
C MET A 102 -3.13 7.21 2.56
N ILE A 103 -3.08 6.02 3.14
CA ILE A 103 -2.42 5.74 4.41
C ILE A 103 -1.32 4.73 4.13
N CYS A 104 -0.08 5.10 4.45
CA CYS A 104 1.09 4.26 4.23
C CYS A 104 1.47 3.50 5.50
N ILE A 105 1.68 2.19 5.38
CA ILE A 105 2.10 1.31 6.47
C ILE A 105 3.48 0.76 6.12
N SER A 106 4.50 1.20 6.83
CA SER A 106 5.89 0.82 6.59
C SER A 106 6.66 0.68 7.89
N ASN A 107 7.81 0.03 7.84
CA ASN A 107 8.65 -0.13 9.01
C ASN A 107 10.16 -0.01 8.70
N CYS A 108 10.65 -0.40 7.57
CA CYS A 108 12.08 -0.47 7.28
C CYS A 108 12.65 0.79 6.61
N GLU A 109 13.99 0.86 6.61
CA GLU A 109 14.78 2.02 6.22
C GLU A 109 14.54 2.49 4.77
N LYS A 110 14.29 1.57 3.83
CA LYS A 110 14.12 1.92 2.41
C LYS A 110 12.66 2.06 2.00
N ILE A 111 11.76 1.35 2.69
CA ILE A 111 10.33 1.35 2.37
C ILE A 111 9.71 2.68 2.80
N THR A 112 10.00 3.13 4.00
CA THR A 112 9.46 4.39 4.54
C THR A 112 9.79 5.59 3.65
N PRO A 113 11.05 5.85 3.25
CA PRO A 113 11.34 6.96 2.34
C PRO A 113 10.73 6.76 0.94
N GLY A 114 10.64 5.53 0.43
CA GLY A 114 9.95 5.26 -0.83
C GLY A 114 8.48 5.67 -0.79
N MET A 115 7.78 5.35 0.29
CA MET A 115 6.39 5.77 0.49
C MET A 115 6.24 7.28 0.69
N ILE A 116 7.17 7.92 1.40
CA ILE A 116 7.20 9.38 1.57
C ILE A 116 7.40 10.06 0.21
N MET A 117 8.32 9.57 -0.62
CA MET A 117 8.54 10.08 -1.97
C MET A 117 7.26 10.04 -2.81
N ALA A 118 6.48 8.97 -2.68
CA ALA A 118 5.20 8.85 -3.38
C ALA A 118 4.12 9.81 -2.84
N ALA A 119 4.22 10.19 -1.56
CA ALA A 119 3.21 11.03 -0.90
C ALA A 119 3.41 12.53 -1.18
N ILE A 120 4.60 12.96 -1.57
CA ILE A 120 4.94 14.36 -1.88
C ILE A 120 4.53 14.72 -3.30
#